data_a71438f34fa26e52f9660f8b474e4629
#
_entry.id   a71438f34fa26e52f9660f8b474e4629
#
_cell.length_a   1.000
_cell.length_b   1.000
_cell.length_c   1.000
_cell.angle_alpha   90.00
_cell.angle_beta   90.00
_cell.angle_gamma   90.00
#
_symmetry.space_group_name_H-M   'P 1'
#
loop_
_entity.id
_entity.type
_entity.pdbx_description
1 polymer ?
#
loop_
_entity_poly.entity_id
_entity_poly.type
_entity_poly.pdbx_seq_one_letter_code
_entity_poly.pdbx_strand_id
1 'polypeptide(L)'
;MNEEHRQGPRVKAAYRILYECFLYDAKVGEGAAQTVNLSEHGALIEMAQEVELDTSLILWIMAPFYTMLVKGNVVHARRGANGLFHVGVKLTDVIEGNWQVLKKDLDSRAIETPV
;
A
#
# COMPACT_ATOMS: atom_id res chain seq x y z
N MET A 1 3.20 16.89 -14.47
CA MET A 1 3.49 16.29 -14.00
C MET A 1 4.22 15.63 -13.73
N ASN A 2 4.28 15.16 -13.02
CA ASN A 2 5.27 14.88 -13.18
C ASN A 2 5.77 13.66 -12.73
N GLU A 3 6.00 12.72 -13.60
CA GLU A 3 6.45 11.39 -13.36
C GLU A 3 7.78 11.33 -12.69
N GLU A 4 8.57 12.33 -12.89
CA GLU A 4 9.90 12.31 -12.30
C GLU A 4 9.87 12.39 -10.80
N HIS A 5 8.73 12.68 -10.20
CA HIS A 5 8.64 12.73 -8.76
C HIS A 5 8.33 11.36 -8.17
N ARG A 6 8.13 10.37 -8.97
CA ARG A 6 7.89 9.04 -8.49
C ARG A 6 9.18 8.39 -8.04
N GLN A 7 9.07 7.62 -6.98
CA GLN A 7 10.21 6.88 -6.46
C GLN A 7 10.14 5.45 -6.98
N GLY A 8 10.31 5.32 -8.29
CA GLY A 8 10.23 4.04 -8.95
C GLY A 8 8.88 3.77 -9.54
N PRO A 9 8.78 2.77 -10.41
CA PRO A 9 7.51 2.48 -11.08
C PRO A 9 6.51 1.86 -10.11
N ARG A 10 5.25 2.20 -10.32
CA ARG A 10 4.16 1.56 -9.61
C ARG A 10 3.55 0.51 -10.50
N VAL A 11 3.33 -0.66 -9.95
CA VAL A 11 2.78 -1.78 -10.67
C VAL A 11 1.38 -2.04 -10.14
N LYS A 12 0.42 -2.20 -11.06
CA LYS A 12 -0.91 -2.61 -10.69
C LYS A 12 -0.83 -4.01 -10.13
N ALA A 13 -1.18 -4.15 -8.86
CA ALA A 13 -1.15 -5.45 -8.21
C ALA A 13 -2.08 -5.44 -7.02
N ALA A 14 -3.01 -6.37 -7.01
CA ALA A 14 -3.99 -6.49 -5.94
C ALA A 14 -3.48 -7.48 -4.90
N TYR A 15 -2.61 -7.01 -4.01
CA TYR A 15 -2.20 -7.81 -2.87
C TYR A 15 -3.18 -7.60 -1.74
N ARG A 16 -3.51 -8.68 -1.04
CA ARG A 16 -4.26 -8.56 0.19
C ARG A 16 -3.37 -7.92 1.23
N ILE A 17 -3.97 -7.04 2.03
CA ILE A 17 -3.26 -6.47 3.16
C ILE A 17 -4.13 -6.52 4.39
N LEU A 18 -3.46 -6.64 5.54
CA LEU A 18 -4.06 -6.35 6.83
C LEU A 18 -3.43 -5.06 7.30
N TYR A 19 -4.21 -4.24 7.99
CA TYR A 19 -3.69 -2.95 8.42
C TYR A 19 -4.11 -2.60 9.82
N GLU A 20 -3.28 -1.77 10.46
CA GLU A 20 -3.62 -1.09 11.70
C GLU A 20 -3.36 0.38 11.49
N CYS A 21 -4.28 1.21 11.97
CA CYS A 21 -4.19 2.67 11.84
C CYS A 21 -3.90 3.30 13.19
N PHE A 22 -3.02 4.29 13.19
CA PHE A 22 -2.67 5.01 14.41
C PHE A 22 -2.70 6.51 14.14
N LEU A 23 -3.29 7.24 15.08
CA LEU A 23 -3.32 8.68 15.04
C LEU A 23 -2.87 9.17 16.41
N TYR A 24 -1.81 9.97 16.45
CA TYR A 24 -1.23 10.43 17.72
C TYR A 24 -0.93 9.26 18.65
N ASP A 25 -0.34 8.20 18.09
CA ASP A 25 0.07 7.00 18.81
C ASP A 25 -1.09 6.17 19.39
N ALA A 26 -2.33 6.54 19.10
CA ALA A 26 -3.48 5.75 19.51
C ALA A 26 -3.98 4.95 18.31
N LYS A 27 -4.25 3.67 18.52
CA LYS A 27 -4.81 2.84 17.48
C LYS A 27 -6.24 3.26 17.22
N VAL A 28 -6.54 3.63 16.00
CA VAL A 28 -7.86 4.13 15.62
C VAL A 28 -8.58 3.22 14.64
N GLY A 29 -7.97 2.12 14.24
CA GLY A 29 -8.65 1.18 13.37
C GLY A 29 -7.76 0.03 12.96
N GLU A 30 -8.39 -0.99 12.40
CA GLU A 30 -7.69 -2.13 11.82
C GLU A 30 -8.65 -2.82 10.87
N GLY A 31 -8.11 -3.59 9.95
CA GLY A 31 -8.95 -4.30 9.02
C GLY A 31 -8.16 -4.94 7.90
N ALA A 32 -8.89 -5.34 6.88
CA ALA A 32 -8.33 -5.92 5.67
C ALA A 32 -8.64 -5.00 4.50
N ALA A 33 -7.74 -5.00 3.52
CA ALA A 33 -7.88 -4.16 2.35
C ALA A 33 -7.09 -4.81 1.22
N GLN A 34 -6.87 -4.06 0.14
CA GLN A 34 -6.01 -4.56 -0.92
C GLN A 34 -5.30 -3.40 -1.59
N THR A 35 -4.16 -3.69 -2.18
CA THR A 35 -3.45 -2.67 -2.95
C THR A 35 -4.12 -2.54 -4.31
N VAL A 36 -4.06 -1.32 -4.85
CA VAL A 36 -4.42 -1.06 -6.25
C VAL A 36 -3.13 -0.99 -7.05
N ASN A 37 -2.11 -0.34 -6.50
CA ASN A 37 -0.78 -0.36 -7.07
C ASN A 37 0.24 -0.26 -5.95
N LEU A 38 1.47 -0.63 -6.25
CA LEU A 38 2.50 -0.75 -5.23
C LEU A 38 3.86 -0.46 -5.82
N SER A 39 4.68 0.26 -5.07
CA SER A 39 6.09 0.46 -5.36
C SER A 39 6.83 0.47 -4.04
N GLU A 40 8.16 0.54 -4.12
CA GLU A 40 8.99 0.52 -2.90
C GLU A 40 8.67 1.66 -1.95
N HIS A 41 8.25 2.81 -2.49
CA HIS A 41 8.07 4.01 -1.68
C HIS A 41 6.63 4.43 -1.50
N GLY A 42 5.70 3.73 -2.11
CA GLY A 42 4.31 4.12 -1.97
C GLY A 42 3.33 3.08 -2.46
N ALA A 43 2.10 3.23 -2.02
CA ALA A 43 1.03 2.32 -2.40
C ALA A 43 -0.26 3.09 -2.50
N LEU A 44 -1.13 2.64 -3.39
CA LEU A 44 -2.51 3.07 -3.41
C LEU A 44 -3.31 1.87 -2.91
N ILE A 45 -4.11 2.09 -1.88
CA ILE A 45 -4.84 1.04 -1.20
C ILE A 45 -6.33 1.30 -1.32
N GLU A 46 -7.11 0.24 -1.46
CA GLU A 46 -8.55 0.33 -1.44
C GLU A 46 -9.04 -0.29 -0.14
N MET A 47 -9.72 0.51 0.69
CA MET A 47 -10.13 0.06 2.00
C MET A 47 -11.52 0.62 2.36
N ALA A 48 -12.20 -0.08 3.28
CA ALA A 48 -13.56 0.30 3.66
C ALA A 48 -13.59 1.41 4.72
N GLN A 49 -12.51 1.63 5.41
CA GLN A 49 -12.44 2.60 6.48
C GLN A 49 -11.95 3.95 5.95
N GLU A 50 -12.62 5.02 6.36
CA GLU A 50 -12.13 6.37 6.07
C GLU A 50 -10.97 6.67 7.02
N VAL A 51 -9.89 7.25 6.48
CA VAL A 51 -8.73 7.61 7.29
C VAL A 51 -8.34 9.05 7.00
N GLU A 52 -7.79 9.71 8.00
CA GLU A 52 -7.35 11.09 7.88
C GLU A 52 -5.93 11.15 7.34
N LEU A 53 -5.59 12.29 6.75
CA LEU A 53 -4.21 12.54 6.35
C LEU A 53 -3.31 12.43 7.58
N ASP A 54 -2.10 11.98 7.35
CA ASP A 54 -1.07 11.78 8.38
C ASP A 54 -1.36 10.64 9.35
N THR A 55 -2.42 9.87 9.11
CA THR A 55 -2.60 8.62 9.85
C THR A 55 -1.42 7.71 9.56
N SER A 56 -0.87 7.10 10.60
CA SER A 56 0.19 6.11 10.42
C SER A 56 -0.44 4.75 10.21
N LEU A 57 0.10 3.99 9.27
CA LEU A 57 -0.38 2.65 8.97
C LEU A 57 0.73 1.64 9.16
N ILE A 58 0.35 0.52 9.76
CA ILE A 58 1.18 -0.69 9.73
C ILE A 58 0.47 -1.62 8.77
N LEU A 59 1.21 -2.12 7.78
CA LEU A 59 0.63 -2.91 6.70
C LEU A 59 1.33 -4.25 6.59
N TRP A 60 0.55 -5.32 6.64
CA TRP A 60 1.02 -6.66 6.27
C TRP A 60 0.63 -6.88 4.82
N ILE A 61 1.61 -6.83 3.92
CA ILE A 61 1.37 -7.03 2.48
C ILE A 61 1.60 -8.51 2.19
N MET A 62 0.54 -9.20 1.78
CA MET A 62 0.57 -10.65 1.64
C MET A 62 0.65 -11.07 0.18
N ALA A 63 1.85 -11.38 -0.27
CA ALA A 63 2.07 -12.01 -1.56
C ALA A 63 1.89 -13.53 -1.39
N PRO A 64 1.77 -14.29 -2.48
CA PRO A 64 1.44 -15.72 -2.39
C PRO A 64 2.33 -16.53 -1.46
N PHE A 65 3.62 -16.26 -1.46
CA PHE A 65 4.55 -17.03 -0.63
C PHE A 65 5.40 -16.15 0.26
N TYR A 66 4.96 -14.91 0.48
CA TYR A 66 5.79 -13.98 1.20
C TYR A 66 4.94 -12.86 1.78
N THR A 67 5.14 -12.56 3.05
CA THR A 67 4.46 -11.45 3.70
C THR A 67 5.51 -10.43 4.15
N MET A 68 5.21 -9.17 3.89
CA MET A 68 6.11 -8.08 4.23
C MET A 68 5.38 -7.13 5.16
N LEU A 69 6.06 -6.70 6.21
CA LEU A 69 5.48 -5.78 7.18
C LEU A 69 6.14 -4.42 7.00
N VAL A 70 5.33 -3.43 6.70
CA VAL A 70 5.83 -2.09 6.41
C VAL A 70 5.04 -1.05 7.19
N LYS A 71 5.65 0.12 7.33
CA LYS A 71 5.02 1.27 7.95
C LYS A 71 4.91 2.38 6.92
N GLY A 72 3.84 3.15 6.99
CA GLY A 72 3.65 4.28 6.10
C GLY A 72 2.73 5.32 6.68
N ASN A 73 2.58 6.39 5.93
CA ASN A 73 1.71 7.50 6.33
C ASN A 73 0.73 7.81 5.20
N VAL A 74 -0.49 8.14 5.58
CA VAL A 74 -1.52 8.52 4.61
C VAL A 74 -1.19 9.90 4.07
N VAL A 75 -1.04 10.00 2.75
CA VAL A 75 -0.72 11.27 2.09
C VAL A 75 -1.89 11.81 1.27
N HIS A 76 -2.85 10.96 0.90
CA HIS A 76 -4.12 11.43 0.37
C HIS A 76 -5.17 10.33 0.54
N ALA A 77 -6.44 10.74 0.50
CA ALA A 77 -7.53 9.81 0.63
C ALA A 77 -8.75 10.40 -0.07
N ARG A 78 -9.50 9.56 -0.77
CA ARG A 78 -10.72 9.99 -1.40
C ARG A 78 -11.69 8.82 -1.49
N ARG A 79 -12.97 9.15 -1.60
CA ARG A 79 -13.99 8.13 -1.73
C ARG A 79 -13.99 7.60 -3.16
N GLY A 80 -14.00 6.30 -3.31
CA GLY A 80 -14.12 5.66 -4.61
C GLY A 80 -15.57 5.44 -4.99
N ALA A 81 -15.78 4.88 -6.19
CA ALA A 81 -17.11 4.77 -6.76
C ALA A 81 -18.01 3.79 -6.02
N ASN A 82 -17.45 2.76 -5.42
CA ASN A 82 -18.23 1.68 -4.80
C ASN A 82 -18.29 1.81 -3.28
N GLY A 83 -18.09 3.02 -2.76
CA GLY A 83 -18.15 3.25 -1.32
C GLY A 83 -16.88 2.92 -0.58
N LEU A 84 -15.88 2.42 -1.27
CA LEU A 84 -14.56 2.19 -0.67
C LEU A 84 -13.73 3.45 -0.80
N PHE A 85 -12.70 3.55 0.01
CA PHE A 85 -11.78 4.68 -0.02
C PHE A 85 -10.49 4.29 -0.69
N HIS A 86 -9.99 5.17 -1.56
CA HIS A 86 -8.67 5.01 -2.18
C HIS A 86 -7.71 5.87 -1.39
N VAL A 87 -6.73 5.21 -0.78
CA VAL A 87 -5.83 5.86 0.17
C VAL A 87 -4.41 5.74 -0.35
N GLY A 88 -3.78 6.88 -0.59
CA GLY A 88 -2.39 6.94 -0.98
C GLY A 88 -1.52 6.91 0.27
N VAL A 89 -0.56 6.01 0.30
CA VAL A 89 0.31 5.80 1.45
C VAL A 89 1.75 5.96 1.01
N LYS A 90 2.48 6.79 1.74
CA LYS A 90 3.93 6.89 1.57
C LYS A 90 4.54 5.86 2.50
N LEU A 91 5.28 4.90 1.95
CA LEU A 91 5.92 3.86 2.74
C LEU A 91 7.23 4.40 3.28
N THR A 92 7.41 4.31 4.59
CA THR A 92 8.57 4.91 5.25
C THR A 92 9.57 3.89 5.77
N ASP A 93 9.10 2.73 6.20
CA ASP A 93 9.97 1.73 6.81
C ASP A 93 9.54 0.33 6.46
N VAL A 94 10.51 -0.54 6.25
CA VAL A 94 10.27 -1.98 6.20
C VAL A 94 10.58 -2.51 7.59
N ILE A 95 9.54 -3.01 8.27
CA ILE A 95 9.70 -3.53 9.62
C ILE A 95 10.18 -4.97 9.57
N GLU A 96 9.58 -5.78 8.70
CA GLU A 96 9.99 -7.16 8.48
C GLU A 96 9.90 -7.46 7.01
N GLY A 97 10.85 -8.22 6.50
CA GLY A 97 10.83 -8.65 5.12
C GLY A 97 11.85 -7.90 4.29
N ASN A 98 11.83 -8.20 3.02
CA ASN A 98 12.81 -7.68 2.08
C ASN A 98 12.07 -7.24 0.82
N TRP A 99 12.16 -5.97 0.50
CA TRP A 99 11.49 -5.41 -0.67
C TRP A 99 11.90 -6.15 -1.95
N GLN A 100 13.18 -6.57 -2.04
CA GLN A 100 13.65 -7.23 -3.25
C GLN A 100 12.91 -8.55 -3.53
N VAL A 101 12.48 -9.24 -2.47
CA VAL A 101 11.71 -10.46 -2.64
C VAL A 101 10.32 -10.15 -3.18
N LEU A 102 9.66 -9.15 -2.61
CA LEU A 102 8.34 -8.75 -3.09
C LEU A 102 8.44 -8.19 -4.50
N LYS A 103 9.51 -7.46 -4.79
CA LYS A 103 9.71 -6.88 -6.11
C LYS A 103 9.75 -7.93 -7.21
N LYS A 104 10.30 -9.10 -6.92
CA LYS A 104 10.31 -10.19 -7.90
C LYS A 104 8.90 -10.60 -8.29
N ASP A 105 7.99 -10.66 -7.32
CA ASP A 105 6.60 -10.98 -7.63
C ASP A 105 5.95 -9.84 -8.41
N LEU A 106 6.22 -8.60 -8.04
CA LEU A 106 5.70 -7.45 -8.76
C LEU A 106 6.18 -7.42 -10.19
N ASP A 107 7.47 -7.66 -10.42
CA ASP A 107 8.03 -7.66 -11.76
C ASP A 107 7.43 -8.77 -12.61
N SER A 108 7.19 -9.93 -12.01
CA SER A 108 6.52 -11.02 -12.70
C SER A 108 5.13 -10.62 -13.17
N ARG A 109 4.38 -9.92 -12.32
CA ARG A 109 3.03 -9.46 -12.68
C ARG A 109 3.08 -8.42 -13.79
N ALA A 110 4.08 -7.53 -13.74
CA ALA A 110 4.23 -6.52 -14.77
C ALA A 110 4.53 -7.15 -16.13
N ILE A 111 5.37 -8.18 -16.14
CA ILE A 111 5.71 -8.89 -17.39
C ILE A 111 4.47 -9.58 -17.96
N GLU A 112 3.62 -10.10 -17.10
CA GLU A 112 2.42 -10.81 -17.54
C GLU A 112 1.34 -9.91 -18.06
N THR A 113 1.44 -8.62 -17.81
CA THR A 113 0.43 -7.69 -18.26
C THR A 113 0.52 -7.52 -19.76
N PRO A 114 -0.54 -7.84 -20.52
CA PRO A 114 -0.49 -7.69 -21.97
C PRO A 114 -0.36 -6.21 -22.33
N VAL A 115 0.25 -6.01 -23.44
CA VAL A 115 0.46 -4.66 -23.92
C VAL A 115 -0.58 -4.31 -24.96
#